data_34db91741f512830c618cebe06e1c1a8
#
_entry.id   34db91741f512830c618cebe06e1c1a8
#
_cell.length_a   1.000
_cell.length_b   1.000
_cell.length_c   1.000
_cell.angle_alpha   90.00
_cell.angle_beta   90.00
_cell.angle_gamma   90.00
#
_symmetry.space_group_name_H-M   'P 1'
#
loop_
_entity.id
_entity.type
_entity.pdbx_description
1 polymer ?
#
loop_
_entity_poly.entity_id
_entity_poly.type
_entity_poly.pdbx_seq_one_letter_code
_entity_poly.pdbx_strand_id
1 'polypeptide(L)'
;MLSHAALSFVHGGLAPSFPYLTPYPSSINTIGASLLHKLQSRKPQPPPHPPNPYPGLPSTVTVAEQYLYGSDGPLWYRGWAMDQDEDEVCRKAEDVLKRTGVRRLIMGHTPTFTHIVSRCKGKVIIIDTGMIRALLLTGSNHP
;
A
#
# COMPACT_ATOMS: atom_id res chain seq x y z
N MET A 1 -1.46 -18.45 -26.78
CA MET A 1 -0.81 -18.05 -25.52
C MET A 1 -1.89 -17.60 -24.55
N LEU A 2 -2.19 -18.39 -23.51
CA LEU A 2 -3.10 -17.99 -22.44
C LEU A 2 -2.39 -16.93 -21.61
N SER A 3 -2.75 -15.67 -21.80
CA SER A 3 -2.31 -14.56 -20.96
C SER A 3 -2.81 -14.81 -19.54
N HIS A 4 -1.93 -15.23 -18.65
CA HIS A 4 -2.24 -15.31 -17.22
C HIS A 4 -2.63 -13.91 -16.76
N ALA A 5 -3.84 -13.79 -16.23
CA ALA A 5 -4.36 -12.52 -15.75
C ALA A 5 -3.60 -12.14 -14.46
N ALA A 6 -2.48 -11.45 -14.61
CA ALA A 6 -1.72 -11.00 -13.47
C ALA A 6 -2.51 -9.95 -12.68
N LEU A 7 -2.72 -10.21 -11.38
CA LEU A 7 -3.31 -9.28 -10.42
C LEU A 7 -2.20 -8.75 -9.53
N SER A 8 -2.26 -7.47 -9.19
CA SER A 8 -1.37 -6.86 -8.21
C SER A 8 -2.11 -6.70 -6.89
N PHE A 9 -1.59 -7.30 -5.83
CA PHE A 9 -2.05 -7.08 -4.46
C PHE A 9 -0.98 -6.28 -3.72
N VAL A 10 -1.35 -5.12 -3.25
CA VAL A 10 -0.44 -4.17 -2.58
C VAL A 10 -1.16 -3.56 -1.39
N HIS A 11 -0.45 -3.32 -0.28
CA HIS A 11 -1.08 -2.78 0.91
C HIS A 11 -1.70 -1.40 0.68
N GLY A 12 -0.90 -0.38 0.31
CA GLY A 12 -1.39 0.98 0.04
C GLY A 12 -1.77 1.20 -1.42
N GLY A 13 -0.88 0.86 -2.34
CA GLY A 13 -1.10 1.01 -3.77
C GLY A 13 0.19 1.24 -4.54
N LEU A 14 0.13 1.12 -5.86
CA LEU A 14 1.24 1.44 -6.75
C LEU A 14 1.06 2.86 -7.27
N ALA A 15 1.76 3.84 -6.69
CA ALA A 15 1.70 5.21 -7.18
C ALA A 15 2.33 5.34 -8.57
N PRO A 16 1.77 6.14 -9.49
CA PRO A 16 2.38 6.43 -10.79
C PRO A 16 3.75 7.11 -10.66
N SER A 17 3.92 7.91 -9.58
CA SER A 17 5.14 8.64 -9.24
C SER A 17 6.23 7.77 -8.61
N PHE A 18 5.92 6.52 -8.21
CA PHE A 18 6.90 5.67 -7.54
C PHE A 18 8.06 5.31 -8.48
N PRO A 19 9.31 5.72 -8.16
CA PRO A 19 10.41 5.63 -9.10
C PRO A 19 10.91 4.20 -9.36
N TYR A 20 10.64 3.27 -8.43
CA TYR A 20 11.08 1.87 -8.51
C TYR A 20 9.94 0.91 -8.87
N LEU A 21 8.96 1.39 -9.64
CA LEU A 21 7.80 0.59 -10.04
C LEU A 21 8.19 -0.59 -10.94
N THR A 22 9.24 -0.43 -11.73
CA THR A 22 9.71 -1.45 -12.69
C THR A 22 11.17 -1.82 -12.47
N PRO A 23 11.58 -3.07 -12.72
CA PRO A 23 10.77 -4.23 -13.14
C PRO A 23 9.83 -4.72 -12.03
N TYR A 24 8.55 -4.90 -12.36
CA TYR A 24 7.52 -5.33 -11.41
C TYR A 24 7.37 -6.87 -11.41
N PRO A 25 7.18 -7.56 -10.28
CA PRO A 25 7.19 -7.03 -8.89
C PRO A 25 8.60 -7.07 -8.24
N SER A 26 9.62 -7.53 -8.97
CA SER A 26 10.95 -7.83 -8.41
C SER A 26 11.63 -6.63 -7.77
N SER A 27 11.53 -5.44 -8.36
CA SER A 27 12.12 -4.21 -7.81
C SER A 27 11.57 -3.92 -6.40
N ILE A 28 10.24 -3.86 -6.28
CA ILE A 28 9.57 -3.59 -5.00
C ILE A 28 9.88 -4.66 -3.96
N ASN A 29 9.84 -5.93 -4.35
CA ASN A 29 10.10 -7.05 -3.44
C ASN A 29 11.54 -7.04 -2.93
N THR A 30 12.51 -6.74 -3.77
CA THR A 30 13.92 -6.65 -3.37
C THR A 30 14.15 -5.51 -2.38
N ILE A 31 13.62 -4.33 -2.66
CA ILE A 31 13.73 -3.17 -1.77
C ILE A 31 13.00 -3.45 -0.45
N GLY A 32 11.82 -4.05 -0.52
CA GLY A 32 11.02 -4.42 0.65
C GLY A 32 11.69 -5.45 1.54
N ALA A 33 12.28 -6.49 0.97
CA ALA A 33 13.04 -7.50 1.73
C ALA A 33 14.26 -6.87 2.44
N SER A 34 15.00 -6.01 1.75
CA SER A 34 16.14 -5.29 2.35
C SER A 34 15.70 -4.40 3.51
N LEU A 35 14.63 -3.63 3.35
CA LEU A 35 14.07 -2.80 4.42
C LEU A 35 13.61 -3.65 5.60
N LEU A 36 12.90 -4.74 5.36
CA LEU A 36 12.40 -5.64 6.40
C LEU A 36 13.54 -6.22 7.23
N HIS A 37 14.61 -6.67 6.60
CA HIS A 37 15.83 -7.13 7.29
C HIS A 37 16.41 -6.08 8.23
N LYS A 38 16.49 -4.83 7.79
CA LYS A 38 16.99 -3.72 8.62
C LYS A 38 16.06 -3.42 9.79
N LEU A 39 14.75 -3.51 9.60
CA LEU A 39 13.77 -3.31 10.66
C LEU A 39 13.82 -4.44 11.70
N GLN A 40 13.96 -5.68 11.26
CA GLN A 40 14.06 -6.86 12.14
C GLN A 40 15.36 -6.91 12.94
N SER A 41 16.46 -6.38 12.40
CA SER A 41 17.76 -6.36 13.07
C SER A 41 17.89 -5.27 14.13
N ARG A 42 16.86 -4.46 14.34
CA ARG A 42 16.88 -3.43 15.40
C ARG A 42 16.97 -4.08 16.78
N LYS A 43 17.87 -3.56 17.60
CA LYS A 43 17.87 -3.89 19.03
C LYS A 43 16.59 -3.34 19.68
N PRO A 44 15.90 -4.12 20.51
CA PRO A 44 14.81 -3.61 21.32
C PRO A 44 15.28 -2.39 22.11
N GLN A 45 14.53 -1.31 22.10
CA GLN A 45 14.84 -0.15 22.94
C GLN A 45 14.40 -0.49 24.38
N PRO A 46 15.27 -0.26 25.39
CA PRO A 46 14.90 -0.49 26.78
C PRO A 46 13.81 0.52 27.21
N PRO A 47 12.92 0.12 28.14
CA PRO A 47 11.98 1.05 28.76
C PRO A 47 12.73 2.18 29.53
N PRO A 48 12.13 3.38 29.66
CA PRO A 48 10.82 3.72 29.13
C PRO A 48 10.87 3.87 27.61
N HIS A 49 9.88 3.31 26.93
CA HIS A 49 9.74 3.52 25.50
C HIS A 49 9.58 5.02 25.23
N PRO A 50 10.24 5.58 24.20
CA PRO A 50 9.95 6.95 23.80
C PRO A 50 8.45 7.08 23.54
N PRO A 51 7.86 8.28 23.76
CA PRO A 51 6.43 8.50 23.57
C PRO A 51 5.95 8.25 22.12
N ASN A 52 6.88 8.08 21.19
CA ASN A 52 6.58 7.70 19.82
C ASN A 52 6.70 6.18 19.64
N PRO A 53 5.59 5.45 19.49
CA PRO A 53 5.61 4.01 19.22
C PRO A 53 6.20 3.66 17.84
N TYR A 54 6.43 4.66 16.99
CA TYR A 54 7.01 4.49 15.66
C TYR A 54 8.43 5.08 15.63
N PRO A 55 9.47 4.28 15.88
CA PRO A 55 10.84 4.78 15.99
C PRO A 55 11.43 5.30 14.66
N GLY A 56 10.60 5.44 13.62
CA GLY A 56 11.03 5.87 12.29
C GLY A 56 11.89 4.83 11.56
N LEU A 57 12.44 5.20 10.43
CA LEU A 57 13.34 4.34 9.67
C LEU A 57 14.75 4.34 10.30
N PRO A 58 15.51 3.22 10.25
CA PRO A 58 16.91 3.20 10.64
C PRO A 58 17.74 4.18 9.81
N SER A 59 18.81 4.73 10.37
CA SER A 59 19.73 5.61 9.63
C SER A 59 20.46 4.91 8.47
N THR A 60 20.43 3.57 8.45
CA THR A 60 21.07 2.74 7.42
C THR A 60 20.20 2.50 6.19
N VAL A 61 18.97 3.05 6.14
CA VAL A 61 18.10 2.87 4.96
C VAL A 61 18.64 3.61 3.75
N THR A 62 18.47 2.96 2.60
CA THR A 62 18.81 3.55 1.31
C THR A 62 17.72 4.51 0.84
N VAL A 63 18.02 5.32 -0.16
CA VAL A 63 17.04 6.19 -0.82
C VAL A 63 15.85 5.39 -1.37
N ALA A 64 16.11 4.23 -1.97
CA ALA A 64 15.04 3.36 -2.49
C ALA A 64 14.10 2.85 -1.39
N GLU A 65 14.66 2.48 -0.23
CA GLU A 65 13.87 2.06 0.94
C GLU A 65 13.07 3.23 1.55
N GLN A 66 13.62 4.44 1.53
CA GLN A 66 12.89 5.65 1.94
C GLN A 66 11.69 5.91 1.02
N TYR A 67 11.87 5.80 -0.31
CA TYR A 67 10.75 5.91 -1.26
C TYR A 67 9.71 4.83 -1.05
N LEU A 68 10.13 3.57 -0.81
CA LEU A 68 9.20 2.47 -0.56
C LEU A 68 8.33 2.71 0.67
N TYR A 69 8.89 3.31 1.72
CA TYR A 69 8.20 3.62 2.97
C TYR A 69 7.57 5.02 2.98
N GLY A 70 7.81 5.82 1.97
CA GLY A 70 7.23 7.17 1.84
C GLY A 70 5.74 7.16 1.48
N SER A 71 5.12 8.34 1.50
CA SER A 71 3.70 8.53 1.20
C SER A 71 3.26 8.03 -0.18
N ASP A 72 4.15 8.09 -1.16
CA ASP A 72 3.95 7.58 -2.52
C ASP A 72 4.45 6.14 -2.69
N GLY A 73 4.97 5.55 -1.61
CA GLY A 73 5.41 4.16 -1.61
C GLY A 73 4.24 3.18 -1.52
N PRO A 74 4.47 1.92 -1.94
CA PRO A 74 3.42 0.90 -2.02
C PRO A 74 2.77 0.54 -0.68
N LEU A 75 3.35 0.95 0.45
CA LEU A 75 2.78 0.73 1.78
C LEU A 75 1.79 1.83 2.18
N TRP A 76 1.96 3.07 1.72
CA TRP A 76 1.24 4.23 2.24
C TRP A 76 0.41 5.00 1.21
N TYR A 77 0.60 4.76 -0.07
CA TYR A 77 -0.07 5.51 -1.11
C TYR A 77 -1.60 5.39 -1.03
N ARG A 78 -2.29 6.51 -0.98
CA ARG A 78 -3.75 6.61 -0.82
C ARG A 78 -4.48 7.20 -2.04
N GLY A 79 -3.75 7.61 -3.06
CA GLY A 79 -4.33 8.34 -4.19
C GLY A 79 -5.45 7.59 -4.91
N TRP A 80 -5.37 6.26 -4.99
CA TRP A 80 -6.42 5.45 -5.61
C TRP A 80 -7.78 5.52 -4.89
N ALA A 81 -7.77 5.77 -3.58
CA ALA A 81 -8.98 5.87 -2.78
C ALA A 81 -9.45 7.30 -2.55
N MET A 82 -8.52 8.25 -2.45
CA MET A 82 -8.81 9.61 -2.00
C MET A 82 -8.98 10.62 -3.13
N ASP A 83 -8.39 10.38 -4.29
CA ASP A 83 -8.55 11.27 -5.45
C ASP A 83 -9.99 11.19 -5.97
N GLN A 84 -10.66 12.35 -6.07
CA GLN A 84 -12.07 12.45 -6.47
C GLN A 84 -12.26 12.57 -7.98
N ASP A 85 -11.19 12.87 -8.72
CA ASP A 85 -11.23 12.95 -10.18
C ASP A 85 -11.11 11.55 -10.79
N GLU A 86 -12.26 10.94 -11.13
CA GLU A 86 -12.31 9.58 -11.67
C GLU A 86 -11.58 9.44 -13.01
N ASP A 87 -11.65 10.45 -13.87
CA ASP A 87 -11.00 10.41 -15.17
C ASP A 87 -9.47 10.43 -15.00
N GLU A 88 -8.98 11.27 -14.11
CA GLU A 88 -7.55 11.35 -13.79
C GLU A 88 -7.06 10.07 -13.11
N VAL A 89 -7.83 9.52 -12.16
CA VAL A 89 -7.53 8.22 -11.54
C VAL A 89 -7.42 7.12 -12.58
N CYS A 90 -8.38 7.05 -13.50
CA CYS A 90 -8.39 6.02 -14.54
C CYS A 90 -7.24 6.18 -15.53
N ARG A 91 -6.89 7.41 -15.89
CA ARG A 91 -5.72 7.70 -16.73
C ARG A 91 -4.42 7.24 -16.05
N LYS A 92 -4.23 7.57 -14.78
CA LYS A 92 -3.09 7.14 -13.97
C LYS A 92 -3.05 5.61 -13.82
N ALA A 93 -4.21 4.97 -13.62
CA ALA A 93 -4.29 3.52 -13.52
C ALA A 93 -3.84 2.81 -14.79
N GLU A 94 -4.25 3.31 -15.96
CA GLU A 94 -3.80 2.76 -17.24
C GLU A 94 -2.27 2.80 -17.39
N ASP A 95 -1.64 3.91 -17.00
CA ASP A 95 -0.18 4.02 -17.03
C ASP A 95 0.48 2.97 -16.13
N VAL A 96 0.03 2.84 -14.88
CA VAL A 96 0.58 1.86 -13.94
C VAL A 96 0.36 0.42 -14.43
N LEU A 97 -0.82 0.10 -14.92
CA LEU A 97 -1.13 -1.23 -15.46
C LEU A 97 -0.23 -1.56 -16.66
N LYS A 98 -0.03 -0.62 -17.56
CA LYS A 98 0.85 -0.78 -18.72
C LYS A 98 2.31 -1.00 -18.29
N ARG A 99 2.81 -0.21 -17.35
CA ARG A 99 4.20 -0.29 -16.86
C ARG A 99 4.47 -1.60 -16.12
N THR A 100 3.51 -2.07 -15.34
CA THR A 100 3.65 -3.29 -14.51
C THR A 100 3.25 -4.57 -15.21
N GLY A 101 2.51 -4.49 -16.32
CA GLY A 101 1.98 -5.65 -17.03
C GLY A 101 0.84 -6.38 -16.30
N VAL A 102 0.29 -5.79 -15.22
CA VAL A 102 -0.85 -6.37 -14.51
C VAL A 102 -2.17 -5.86 -15.08
N ARG A 103 -3.26 -6.58 -14.82
CA ARG A 103 -4.59 -6.24 -15.34
C ARG A 103 -5.45 -5.50 -14.33
N ARG A 104 -5.15 -5.65 -13.03
CA ARG A 104 -5.89 -5.00 -11.94
C ARG A 104 -4.96 -4.67 -10.78
N LEU A 105 -5.24 -3.57 -10.12
CA LEU A 105 -4.63 -3.13 -8.88
C LEU A 105 -5.63 -3.39 -7.74
N ILE A 106 -5.23 -4.15 -6.74
CA ILE A 106 -6.05 -4.50 -5.57
C ILE A 106 -5.30 -4.03 -4.33
N MET A 107 -5.94 -3.24 -3.49
CA MET A 107 -5.31 -2.59 -2.33
C MET A 107 -6.23 -2.43 -1.14
N GLY A 108 -5.61 -2.25 0.03
CA GLY A 108 -6.26 -1.92 1.28
C GLY A 108 -5.85 -0.54 1.80
N HIS A 109 -5.43 -0.45 3.07
CA HIS A 109 -4.83 0.70 3.73
C HIS A 109 -5.72 1.94 3.89
N THR A 110 -6.62 2.21 2.95
CA THR A 110 -7.55 3.34 3.01
C THR A 110 -8.97 2.79 3.12
N PRO A 111 -9.53 2.74 4.34
CA PRO A 111 -10.82 2.10 4.57
C PRO A 111 -11.97 2.91 3.96
N THR A 112 -12.89 2.21 3.34
CA THR A 112 -14.12 2.77 2.77
C THR A 112 -15.32 2.63 3.71
N PHE A 113 -15.20 1.82 4.76
CA PHE A 113 -16.17 1.57 5.84
C PHE A 113 -17.54 1.01 5.43
N THR A 114 -17.87 0.95 4.18
CA THR A 114 -19.20 0.54 3.72
C THR A 114 -19.17 -0.68 2.81
N HIS A 115 -18.27 -0.71 1.85
CA HIS A 115 -18.19 -1.78 0.85
C HIS A 115 -16.86 -1.76 0.12
N ILE A 116 -16.58 -2.82 -0.62
CA ILE A 116 -15.47 -2.87 -1.57
C ILE A 116 -15.74 -1.87 -2.70
N VAL A 117 -14.80 -0.97 -2.95
CA VAL A 117 -14.91 0.03 -4.01
C VAL A 117 -14.21 -0.45 -5.27
N SER A 118 -14.91 -0.35 -6.39
CA SER A 118 -14.40 -0.66 -7.72
C SER A 118 -14.39 0.60 -8.57
N ARG A 119 -13.21 0.98 -9.07
CA ARG A 119 -13.00 2.15 -9.92
C ARG A 119 -12.49 1.73 -11.29
N CYS A 120 -12.59 2.63 -12.27
CA CYS A 120 -12.05 2.42 -13.62
C CYS A 120 -12.49 1.11 -14.26
N LYS A 121 -13.79 0.81 -14.17
CA LYS A 121 -14.40 -0.44 -14.71
C LYS A 121 -13.71 -1.71 -14.14
N GLY A 122 -13.40 -1.72 -12.86
CA GLY A 122 -12.80 -2.86 -12.17
C GLY A 122 -11.29 -2.99 -12.32
N LYS A 123 -10.60 -1.98 -12.82
CA LYS A 123 -9.13 -1.99 -12.91
C LYS A 123 -8.46 -1.63 -11.58
N VAL A 124 -9.11 -0.83 -10.75
CA VAL A 124 -8.69 -0.47 -9.39
C VAL A 124 -9.74 -0.97 -8.41
N ILE A 125 -9.33 -1.77 -7.42
CA ILE A 125 -10.23 -2.36 -6.43
C ILE A 125 -9.67 -2.08 -5.04
N ILE A 126 -10.46 -1.41 -4.20
CA ILE A 126 -10.13 -1.07 -2.81
C ILE A 126 -10.93 -2.01 -1.92
N ILE A 127 -10.23 -2.89 -1.20
CA ILE A 127 -10.83 -3.98 -0.41
C ILE A 127 -10.87 -3.70 1.09
N ASP A 128 -10.36 -2.56 1.55
CA ASP A 128 -10.37 -2.22 2.97
C ASP A 128 -11.75 -1.67 3.36
N THR A 129 -12.54 -2.51 4.01
CA THR A 129 -13.88 -2.16 4.49
C THR A 129 -13.89 -1.69 5.95
N GLY A 130 -12.73 -1.59 6.61
CA GLY A 130 -12.63 -1.14 8.00
C GLY A 130 -13.33 -2.05 9.02
N MET A 131 -13.43 -3.34 8.75
CA MET A 131 -14.18 -4.31 9.59
C MET A 131 -13.80 -4.29 11.07
N ILE A 132 -12.56 -3.96 11.41
CA ILE A 132 -12.09 -3.87 12.80
C ILE A 132 -12.89 -2.80 13.56
N ARG A 133 -13.25 -1.70 12.93
CA ARG A 133 -14.02 -0.63 13.57
C ARG A 133 -15.45 -1.06 13.90
N ALA A 134 -16.06 -1.88 13.06
CA ALA A 134 -17.40 -2.43 13.32
C ALA A 134 -17.39 -3.34 14.57
N LEU A 135 -16.37 -4.17 14.75
CA LEU A 135 -16.21 -5.02 15.92
C LEU A 135 -15.99 -4.25 17.24
N LEU A 136 -15.27 -3.12 17.19
CA LEU A 136 -15.04 -2.28 18.37
C LEU A 136 -16.29 -1.48 18.79
N LEU A 137 -17.17 -1.16 17.86
CA LEU A 137 -18.42 -0.41 18.13
C LEU A 137 -19.56 -1.31 18.64
N THR A 138 -19.51 -2.61 18.38
CA THR A 138 -20.50 -3.58 18.87
C THR A 138 -20.16 -4.16 20.25
N GLY A 139 -18.94 -3.94 20.74
CA GLY A 139 -18.47 -4.45 22.05
C GLY A 139 -18.82 -3.59 23.28
N SER A 140 -19.49 -2.44 23.12
CA SER A 140 -19.76 -1.49 24.21
C SER A 140 -21.20 -1.46 24.71
N ASN A 141 -22.03 -2.45 24.37
CA ASN A 141 -23.39 -2.57 24.92
C ASN A 141 -23.56 -3.93 25.62
N HIS A 142 -23.05 -4.02 26.83
CA HIS A 142 -23.63 -4.91 27.85
C HIS A 142 -23.89 -4.11 29.12
N PRO A 143 -25.12 -4.26 29.70
CA PRO A 143 -25.57 -3.55 30.90
C PRO A 143 -24.82 -4.00 32.16
#